data_093523369aa3c9ad9922e7d7d42f9a60
#
_entry.id   093523369aa3c9ad9922e7d7d42f9a60
#
_cell.length_a   1.000
_cell.length_b   1.000
_cell.length_c   1.000
_cell.angle_alpha   90.00
_cell.angle_beta   90.00
_cell.angle_gamma   90.00
#
_symmetry.space_group_name_H-M   'P 1'
#
loop_
_entity.id
_entity.type
_entity.pdbx_description
1 polymer ?
#
loop_
_entity_poly.entity_id
_entity_poly.type
_entity_poly.pdbx_seq_one_letter_code
_entity_poly.pdbx_strand_id
1 'polypeptide(L)'
;MAITIPYKNYILAFLFLSVASQTFSQTKAYFIDGYHGGIWGHYPEWNTRFMADQLQKNPNWKINLEIEPETWAVAKEKDEKAYNDFRALFADQSIANRRIEYVSPAYGQSYLYNISGESIIRQFSYGIETVKQHFPSAVFTTYSSEEPCFTSALPQILKSFGYKYASLKNPNTCWGGYVRAFGGELVNWVGPDGTKLVTVPRYAVEDLKPKSTWETIANANSPAYINAAFKYGIEHPVGMTLQDAGWKQGPYLGDGSKAYQPTEYKTWTDYIDNSSIKVPKEDWKFSQEDVLTSLVWGSQILQRIAQQVRVSENKLVSSEKLAAMATVYKNAVWPKASFDQGWTRLLLSQHHDCWIVPYNGRPGDTWADKVVGWTGITNKNTDSIALQSTAKLSAGIVSQDKKYIRVFNTLGAKRSELVKLDIPADWGQNIKITDSKNREVM
;
A
#
# COMPACT_ATOMS: atom_id res chain seq x y z
N MET A 1 -16.67 -73.47 42.33
CA MET A 1 -16.38 -72.20 43.06
C MET A 1 -16.43 -71.08 41.98
N ALA A 2 -17.54 -70.40 41.88
CA ALA A 2 -17.74 -69.35 40.84
C ALA A 2 -17.40 -68.01 41.48
N ILE A 3 -16.43 -67.31 40.94
CA ILE A 3 -16.01 -66.00 41.37
C ILE A 3 -16.89 -64.97 40.62
N THR A 4 -17.84 -64.40 41.29
CA THR A 4 -18.66 -63.28 40.81
C THR A 4 -17.89 -61.98 41.06
N ILE A 5 -17.40 -61.37 40.00
CA ILE A 5 -16.78 -60.05 40.06
C ILE A 5 -17.91 -59.01 39.97
N PRO A 6 -18.03 -58.04 40.91
CA PRO A 6 -19.15 -57.11 40.93
C PRO A 6 -19.06 -56.10 39.79
N TYR A 7 -20.13 -55.98 39.05
CA TYR A 7 -20.35 -55.13 37.88
C TYR A 7 -20.05 -53.61 38.09
N LYS A 8 -19.99 -53.17 39.31
CA LYS A 8 -19.78 -51.74 39.66
C LYS A 8 -18.38 -51.20 39.34
N ASN A 9 -17.37 -52.06 39.26
CA ASN A 9 -16.00 -51.60 39.04
C ASN A 9 -15.66 -51.38 37.54
N TYR A 10 -16.43 -51.96 36.63
CA TYR A 10 -16.24 -51.75 35.19
C TYR A 10 -16.86 -50.44 34.70
N ILE A 11 -17.94 -49.98 35.34
CA ILE A 11 -18.56 -48.70 34.99
C ILE A 11 -17.66 -47.52 35.39
N LEU A 12 -16.96 -47.61 36.54
CA LEU A 12 -16.02 -46.59 36.95
C LEU A 12 -14.73 -46.57 36.04
N ALA A 13 -14.25 -47.73 35.62
CA ALA A 13 -13.11 -47.82 34.74
C ALA A 13 -13.42 -47.31 33.32
N PHE A 14 -14.65 -47.53 32.81
CA PHE A 14 -15.09 -46.99 31.53
C PHE A 14 -15.36 -45.48 31.59
N LEU A 15 -15.85 -44.95 32.68
CA LEU A 15 -16.01 -43.52 32.90
C LEU A 15 -14.65 -42.80 33.05
N PHE A 16 -13.64 -43.42 33.64
CA PHE A 16 -12.29 -42.85 33.73
C PHE A 16 -11.56 -42.91 32.40
N LEU A 17 -11.76 -43.94 31.57
CA LEU A 17 -11.19 -44.04 30.26
C LEU A 17 -11.87 -43.11 29.24
N SER A 18 -13.13 -42.77 29.40
CA SER A 18 -13.83 -41.80 28.55
C SER A 18 -13.53 -40.35 28.92
N VAL A 19 -13.06 -40.06 30.12
CA VAL A 19 -12.59 -38.73 30.53
C VAL A 19 -11.13 -38.48 30.18
N ALA A 20 -10.32 -39.56 30.00
CA ALA A 20 -8.90 -39.44 29.66
C ALA A 20 -8.63 -39.26 28.19
N SER A 21 -9.65 -39.28 27.31
CA SER A 21 -9.49 -39.08 25.87
C SER A 21 -10.05 -37.76 25.32
N GLN A 22 -10.33 -36.78 26.19
CA GLN A 22 -10.33 -35.39 25.73
C GLN A 22 -8.86 -34.96 25.57
N THR A 23 -8.25 -35.39 24.47
CA THR A 23 -7.11 -34.68 23.94
C THR A 23 -7.60 -33.24 23.69
N PHE A 24 -7.29 -32.34 24.58
CA PHE A 24 -7.40 -30.91 24.29
C PHE A 24 -6.50 -30.69 23.07
N SER A 25 -7.10 -30.66 21.90
CA SER A 25 -6.39 -30.19 20.71
C SER A 25 -5.88 -28.80 21.07
N GLN A 26 -4.58 -28.64 21.15
CA GLN A 26 -3.99 -27.36 21.45
C GLN A 26 -4.50 -26.39 20.39
N THR A 27 -5.06 -25.25 20.84
CA THR A 27 -5.66 -24.25 19.94
C THR A 27 -4.60 -23.73 18.98
N LYS A 28 -4.95 -23.69 17.69
CA LYS A 28 -4.01 -23.26 16.64
C LYS A 28 -3.81 -21.76 16.67
N ALA A 29 -2.59 -21.34 16.32
CA ALA A 29 -2.28 -19.98 15.93
C ALA A 29 -1.92 -19.92 14.45
N TYR A 30 -1.92 -18.73 13.88
CA TYR A 30 -1.64 -18.49 12.46
C TYR A 30 -0.54 -17.45 12.29
N PHE A 31 0.16 -17.54 11.18
CA PHE A 31 1.24 -16.61 10.87
C PHE A 31 1.21 -16.18 9.40
N ILE A 32 1.26 -14.86 9.22
CA ILE A 32 1.34 -14.22 7.92
C ILE A 32 2.78 -13.80 7.72
N ASP A 33 3.50 -14.55 6.90
CA ASP A 33 4.88 -14.27 6.55
C ASP A 33 4.96 -13.55 5.21
N GLY A 34 6.05 -12.83 4.94
CA GLY A 34 6.21 -12.17 3.66
C GLY A 34 7.33 -11.17 3.59
N TYR A 35 7.31 -10.41 2.51
CA TYR A 35 8.32 -9.42 2.21
C TYR A 35 7.72 -8.12 1.73
N HIS A 36 8.38 -7.04 2.13
CA HIS A 36 8.11 -5.70 1.65
C HIS A 36 9.38 -5.07 1.03
N GLY A 37 9.24 -3.94 0.33
CA GLY A 37 10.32 -3.24 -0.31
C GLY A 37 10.34 -3.41 -1.83
N GLY A 38 11.51 -3.23 -2.42
CA GLY A 38 11.69 -3.31 -3.85
C GLY A 38 13.00 -2.71 -4.31
N ILE A 39 13.16 -2.54 -5.62
CA ILE A 39 14.42 -2.10 -6.20
C ILE A 39 14.82 -0.67 -5.78
N TRP A 40 13.85 0.13 -5.44
CA TRP A 40 14.09 1.50 -4.98
C TRP A 40 14.42 1.55 -3.50
N GLY A 41 13.83 0.68 -2.68
CA GLY A 41 14.13 0.52 -1.27
C GLY A 41 15.22 -0.53 -1.02
N HIS A 42 14.81 -1.77 -0.87
CA HIS A 42 15.70 -2.86 -0.52
C HIS A 42 15.29 -4.16 -1.24
N TYR A 43 15.98 -4.51 -2.30
CA TYR A 43 15.76 -5.76 -3.04
C TYR A 43 17.04 -6.23 -3.74
N PRO A 44 17.89 -7.02 -3.08
CA PRO A 44 19.10 -7.55 -3.70
C PRO A 44 18.78 -8.57 -4.80
N GLU A 45 19.69 -8.71 -5.77
CA GLU A 45 19.52 -9.57 -6.95
C GLU A 45 19.19 -11.02 -6.60
N TRP A 46 19.69 -11.55 -5.49
CA TRP A 46 19.45 -12.92 -5.05
C TRP A 46 18.07 -13.16 -4.41
N ASN A 47 17.28 -12.12 -4.12
CA ASN A 47 16.07 -12.26 -3.30
C ASN A 47 14.99 -13.10 -3.97
N THR A 48 14.78 -12.93 -5.28
CA THR A 48 13.82 -13.74 -6.04
C THR A 48 14.19 -15.22 -6.00
N ARG A 49 15.48 -15.54 -6.21
CA ARG A 49 16.00 -16.91 -6.11
C ARG A 49 15.76 -17.48 -4.71
N PHE A 50 16.09 -16.72 -3.69
CA PHE A 50 15.91 -17.13 -2.29
C PHE A 50 14.43 -17.47 -1.99
N MET A 51 13.48 -16.63 -2.38
CA MET A 51 12.05 -16.89 -2.17
C MET A 51 11.60 -18.17 -2.91
N ALA A 52 11.98 -18.31 -4.17
CA ALA A 52 11.62 -19.50 -4.96
C ALA A 52 12.15 -20.79 -4.33
N ASP A 53 13.44 -20.81 -3.95
CA ASP A 53 14.08 -21.98 -3.35
C ASP A 53 13.47 -22.32 -1.97
N GLN A 54 13.18 -21.32 -1.13
CA GLN A 54 12.57 -21.55 0.17
C GLN A 54 11.12 -22.04 0.06
N LEU A 55 10.35 -21.52 -0.89
CA LEU A 55 9.01 -22.02 -1.17
C LEU A 55 9.03 -23.49 -1.65
N GLN A 56 10.01 -23.87 -2.45
CA GLN A 56 10.17 -25.26 -2.88
C GLN A 56 10.56 -26.19 -1.72
N LYS A 57 11.49 -25.74 -0.85
CA LYS A 57 11.94 -26.53 0.30
C LYS A 57 10.89 -26.68 1.39
N ASN A 58 10.01 -25.71 1.54
CA ASN A 58 9.04 -25.63 2.63
C ASN A 58 7.61 -25.64 2.06
N PRO A 59 7.01 -26.81 1.75
CA PRO A 59 5.70 -26.89 1.10
C PRO A 59 4.56 -26.17 1.87
N ASN A 60 4.66 -26.10 3.18
CA ASN A 60 3.66 -25.45 4.04
C ASN A 60 3.87 -23.93 4.19
N TRP A 61 4.99 -23.40 3.73
CA TRP A 61 5.26 -21.97 3.81
C TRP A 61 4.44 -21.19 2.79
N LYS A 62 3.83 -20.10 3.25
CA LYS A 62 3.06 -19.16 2.44
C LYS A 62 3.59 -17.77 2.68
N ILE A 63 3.62 -16.95 1.63
CA ILE A 63 4.14 -15.57 1.70
C ILE A 63 3.14 -14.55 1.16
N ASN A 64 3.21 -13.36 1.73
CA ASN A 64 2.45 -12.20 1.31
C ASN A 64 3.42 -11.15 0.81
N LEU A 65 3.11 -10.48 -0.28
CA LEU A 65 4.04 -9.57 -0.94
C LEU A 65 3.52 -8.15 -0.95
N GLU A 66 4.35 -7.26 -0.49
CA GLU A 66 4.29 -5.83 -0.68
C GLU A 66 5.57 -5.39 -1.41
N ILE A 67 5.73 -5.84 -2.64
CA ILE A 67 6.93 -5.56 -3.44
C ILE A 67 6.62 -4.48 -4.48
N GLU A 68 7.49 -3.48 -4.60
CA GLU A 68 7.39 -2.44 -5.62
C GLU A 68 7.29 -3.06 -7.03
N PRO A 69 6.28 -2.69 -7.82
CA PRO A 69 6.01 -3.37 -9.10
C PRO A 69 7.16 -3.33 -10.12
N GLU A 70 7.95 -2.24 -10.16
CA GLU A 70 9.11 -2.14 -11.08
C GLU A 70 10.21 -3.18 -10.77
N THR A 71 10.23 -3.73 -9.57
CA THR A 71 11.20 -4.75 -9.15
C THR A 71 11.20 -5.97 -10.06
N TRP A 72 10.04 -6.37 -10.56
CA TRP A 72 9.92 -7.61 -11.33
C TRP A 72 10.57 -7.55 -12.71
N ALA A 73 10.62 -6.37 -13.33
CA ALA A 73 11.36 -6.18 -14.58
C ALA A 73 12.86 -6.38 -14.34
N VAL A 74 13.40 -5.79 -13.28
CA VAL A 74 14.81 -5.92 -12.89
C VAL A 74 15.12 -7.35 -12.43
N ALA A 75 14.26 -7.96 -11.61
CA ALA A 75 14.44 -9.34 -11.19
C ALA A 75 14.51 -10.33 -12.36
N LYS A 76 13.69 -10.10 -13.41
CA LYS A 76 13.73 -10.89 -14.65
C LYS A 76 15.03 -10.69 -15.42
N GLU A 77 15.52 -9.44 -15.50
CA GLU A 77 16.77 -9.12 -16.18
C GLU A 77 17.99 -9.76 -15.49
N LYS A 78 17.99 -9.74 -14.16
CA LYS A 78 19.13 -10.19 -13.35
C LYS A 78 19.22 -11.71 -13.18
N ASP A 79 18.08 -12.38 -12.99
CA ASP A 79 17.99 -13.85 -12.87
C ASP A 79 16.67 -14.34 -13.47
N GLU A 80 16.64 -14.48 -14.80
CA GLU A 80 15.43 -14.92 -15.52
C GLU A 80 14.94 -16.30 -15.06
N LYS A 81 15.85 -17.20 -14.71
CA LYS A 81 15.47 -18.51 -14.19
C LYS A 81 14.76 -18.40 -12.84
N ALA A 82 15.31 -17.64 -11.90
CA ALA A 82 14.66 -17.41 -10.61
C ALA A 82 13.28 -16.74 -10.78
N TYR A 83 13.19 -15.76 -11.66
CA TYR A 83 11.94 -15.10 -11.98
C TYR A 83 10.91 -16.07 -12.54
N ASN A 84 11.29 -16.94 -13.48
CA ASN A 84 10.37 -17.92 -14.06
C ASN A 84 9.95 -19.00 -13.05
N ASP A 85 10.87 -19.47 -12.20
CA ASP A 85 10.57 -20.41 -11.12
C ASP A 85 9.57 -19.80 -10.13
N PHE A 86 9.77 -18.53 -9.74
CA PHE A 86 8.87 -17.80 -8.86
C PHE A 86 7.51 -17.55 -9.51
N ARG A 87 7.49 -17.16 -10.79
CA ARG A 87 6.27 -16.96 -11.56
C ARG A 87 5.44 -18.25 -11.67
N ALA A 88 6.07 -19.40 -11.83
CA ALA A 88 5.40 -20.70 -11.85
C ALA A 88 4.70 -21.01 -10.51
N LEU A 89 5.36 -20.70 -9.37
CA LEU A 89 4.75 -20.84 -8.04
C LEU A 89 3.59 -19.87 -7.82
N PHE A 90 3.60 -18.73 -8.52
CA PHE A 90 2.53 -17.74 -8.46
C PHE A 90 1.32 -18.10 -9.33
N ALA A 91 1.39 -19.10 -10.19
CA ALA A 91 0.36 -19.36 -11.19
C ALA A 91 -0.97 -19.82 -10.58
N ASP A 92 -0.95 -20.67 -9.53
CA ASP A 92 -2.17 -21.11 -8.85
C ASP A 92 -2.59 -20.14 -7.76
N GLN A 93 -3.60 -19.34 -8.06
CA GLN A 93 -4.19 -18.35 -7.16
C GLN A 93 -5.53 -18.79 -6.56
N SER A 94 -5.89 -20.07 -6.67
CA SER A 94 -7.03 -20.63 -5.93
C SER A 94 -6.76 -20.53 -4.41
N ILE A 95 -7.78 -20.21 -3.60
CA ILE A 95 -7.61 -20.01 -2.15
C ILE A 95 -7.00 -21.25 -1.49
N ALA A 96 -7.38 -22.44 -1.94
CA ALA A 96 -6.90 -23.70 -1.37
C ALA A 96 -5.39 -23.93 -1.58
N ASN A 97 -4.86 -23.52 -2.73
CA ASN A 97 -3.47 -23.81 -3.14
C ASN A 97 -2.56 -22.58 -3.12
N ARG A 98 -3.13 -21.37 -2.98
CA ARG A 98 -2.36 -20.13 -3.00
C ARG A 98 -1.25 -20.15 -1.95
N ARG A 99 -0.03 -19.99 -2.42
CA ARG A 99 1.16 -19.89 -1.58
C ARG A 99 1.77 -18.51 -1.57
N ILE A 100 1.41 -17.69 -2.54
CA ILE A 100 1.89 -16.33 -2.71
C ILE A 100 0.67 -15.42 -2.90
N GLU A 101 0.49 -14.43 -2.05
CA GLU A 101 -0.54 -13.41 -2.19
C GLU A 101 0.11 -12.02 -2.33
N TYR A 102 -0.34 -11.25 -3.31
CA TYR A 102 0.08 -9.86 -3.46
C TYR A 102 -0.89 -8.97 -2.68
N VAL A 103 -0.40 -8.38 -1.57
CA VAL A 103 -1.27 -7.68 -0.61
C VAL A 103 -1.24 -6.16 -0.78
N SER A 104 -0.14 -5.59 -1.26
CA SER A 104 -0.06 -4.17 -1.62
C SER A 104 0.72 -3.99 -2.92
N PRO A 105 0.00 -3.72 -4.03
CA PRO A 105 0.62 -3.41 -5.31
C PRO A 105 0.87 -1.91 -5.50
N ALA A 106 0.82 -1.09 -4.44
CA ALA A 106 1.06 0.34 -4.55
C ALA A 106 2.39 0.61 -5.26
N TYR A 107 2.36 1.45 -6.30
CA TYR A 107 3.50 1.62 -7.21
C TYR A 107 4.76 2.13 -6.52
N GLY A 108 4.62 3.05 -5.57
CA GLY A 108 5.72 3.66 -4.82
C GLY A 108 5.61 3.48 -3.30
N GLN A 109 4.78 2.59 -2.78
CA GLN A 109 4.62 2.32 -1.34
C GLN A 109 4.50 3.59 -0.49
N SER A 110 3.55 4.45 -0.83
CA SER A 110 3.43 5.81 -0.29
C SER A 110 2.69 5.86 1.03
N TYR A 111 2.98 6.86 1.85
CA TYR A 111 2.08 7.28 2.93
C TYR A 111 0.81 7.92 2.33
N LEU A 112 -0.26 7.14 2.21
CA LEU A 112 -1.46 7.51 1.47
C LEU A 112 -2.20 8.71 2.05
N TYR A 113 -2.06 9.00 3.35
CA TYR A 113 -2.67 10.17 3.99
C TYR A 113 -2.06 11.49 3.51
N ASN A 114 -0.87 11.47 2.92
CA ASN A 114 -0.12 12.69 2.57
C ASN A 114 -0.06 12.98 1.06
N ILE A 115 -0.76 12.21 0.25
CA ILE A 115 -0.88 12.40 -1.20
C ILE A 115 -2.32 12.65 -1.60
N SER A 116 -2.58 13.15 -2.81
CA SER A 116 -3.93 13.40 -3.27
C SER A 116 -4.71 12.11 -3.55
N GLY A 117 -6.04 12.20 -3.56
CA GLY A 117 -6.90 11.09 -3.92
C GLY A 117 -6.60 10.54 -5.32
N GLU A 118 -6.26 11.40 -6.28
CA GLU A 118 -5.85 10.98 -7.62
C GLU A 118 -4.57 10.16 -7.57
N SER A 119 -3.56 10.61 -6.82
CA SER A 119 -2.32 9.84 -6.64
C SER A 119 -2.57 8.49 -5.98
N ILE A 120 -3.45 8.41 -4.98
CA ILE A 120 -3.81 7.14 -4.34
C ILE A 120 -4.39 6.17 -5.37
N ILE A 121 -5.34 6.63 -6.19
CA ILE A 121 -5.94 5.82 -7.25
C ILE A 121 -4.87 5.36 -8.25
N ARG A 122 -3.94 6.24 -8.64
CA ARG A 122 -2.84 5.92 -9.56
C ARG A 122 -1.82 4.97 -8.94
N GLN A 123 -1.53 5.06 -7.64
CA GLN A 123 -0.68 4.09 -6.94
C GLN A 123 -1.21 2.67 -7.14
N PHE A 124 -2.50 2.45 -6.96
CA PHE A 124 -3.11 1.14 -7.16
C PHE A 124 -3.26 0.76 -8.63
N SER A 125 -3.73 1.67 -9.49
CA SER A 125 -3.99 1.33 -10.89
C SER A 125 -2.71 0.97 -11.65
N TYR A 126 -1.66 1.81 -11.56
CA TYR A 126 -0.37 1.53 -12.19
C TYR A 126 0.32 0.32 -11.58
N GLY A 127 0.22 0.18 -10.25
CA GLY A 127 0.81 -0.96 -9.56
C GLY A 127 0.15 -2.29 -9.95
N ILE A 128 -1.18 -2.37 -9.93
CA ILE A 128 -1.95 -3.55 -10.35
C ILE A 128 -1.63 -3.90 -11.81
N GLU A 129 -1.62 -2.91 -12.70
CA GLU A 129 -1.32 -3.12 -14.12
C GLU A 129 0.09 -3.70 -14.28
N THR A 130 1.08 -3.11 -13.64
CA THR A 130 2.47 -3.56 -13.73
C THR A 130 2.65 -4.97 -13.15
N VAL A 131 2.08 -5.25 -11.97
CA VAL A 131 2.14 -6.60 -11.39
C VAL A 131 1.49 -7.62 -12.32
N LYS A 132 0.34 -7.32 -12.94
CA LYS A 132 -0.32 -8.24 -13.87
C LYS A 132 0.43 -8.48 -15.18
N GLN A 133 1.27 -7.56 -15.63
CA GLN A 133 2.16 -7.80 -16.76
C GLN A 133 3.17 -8.91 -16.47
N HIS A 134 3.62 -9.02 -15.23
CA HIS A 134 4.55 -10.06 -14.76
C HIS A 134 3.84 -11.32 -14.31
N PHE A 135 2.74 -11.19 -13.58
CA PHE A 135 1.94 -12.26 -12.97
C PHE A 135 0.47 -12.12 -13.39
N PRO A 136 0.08 -12.58 -14.59
CA PRO A 136 -1.29 -12.41 -15.09
C PRO A 136 -2.38 -13.02 -14.20
N SER A 137 -2.04 -14.07 -13.45
CA SER A 137 -2.93 -14.71 -12.48
C SER A 137 -3.08 -13.97 -11.15
N ALA A 138 -2.33 -12.89 -10.91
CA ALA A 138 -2.39 -12.15 -9.66
C ALA A 138 -3.82 -11.65 -9.35
N VAL A 139 -4.27 -11.94 -8.12
CA VAL A 139 -5.57 -11.51 -7.60
C VAL A 139 -5.32 -10.67 -6.36
N PHE A 140 -5.94 -9.49 -6.31
CA PHE A 140 -5.80 -8.55 -5.21
C PHE A 140 -7.07 -8.61 -4.35
N THR A 141 -7.03 -9.40 -3.29
CA THR A 141 -8.20 -9.66 -2.44
C THR A 141 -8.09 -8.99 -1.09
N THR A 142 -6.91 -9.06 -0.46
CA THR A 142 -6.64 -8.45 0.84
C THR A 142 -5.58 -7.39 0.72
N TYR A 143 -5.84 -6.21 1.26
CA TYR A 143 -4.85 -5.15 1.40
C TYR A 143 -4.13 -5.29 2.74
N SER A 144 -2.82 -5.31 2.72
CA SER A 144 -1.96 -5.22 3.89
C SER A 144 -0.71 -4.45 3.53
N SER A 145 -0.19 -3.69 4.46
CA SER A 145 1.04 -2.93 4.30
C SER A 145 1.87 -3.04 5.57
N GLU A 146 3.16 -3.09 5.39
CA GLU A 146 4.12 -3.07 6.49
C GLU A 146 4.23 -1.65 7.06
N GLU A 147 4.37 -0.65 6.21
CA GLU A 147 4.39 0.75 6.56
C GLU A 147 2.97 1.31 6.78
N PRO A 148 2.82 2.43 7.51
CA PRO A 148 1.52 3.04 7.77
C PRO A 148 0.90 3.70 6.52
N CYS A 149 0.69 2.92 5.49
CA CYS A 149 0.14 3.35 4.21
C CYS A 149 -1.38 3.40 4.24
N PHE A 150 -1.95 4.15 5.19
CA PHE A 150 -3.39 4.26 5.39
C PHE A 150 -3.91 5.67 5.16
N THR A 151 -5.19 5.77 4.82
CA THR A 151 -6.00 6.99 4.87
C THR A 151 -7.41 6.61 5.27
N SER A 152 -8.15 7.51 5.91
CA SER A 152 -9.53 7.24 6.32
C SER A 152 -10.45 6.87 5.14
N ALA A 153 -10.16 7.36 3.94
CA ALA A 153 -10.94 7.07 2.72
C ALA A 153 -10.55 5.75 2.01
N LEU A 154 -9.56 5.02 2.52
CA LEU A 154 -9.05 3.83 1.82
C LEU A 154 -10.09 2.71 1.60
N PRO A 155 -11.07 2.45 2.50
CA PRO A 155 -12.08 1.42 2.27
C PRO A 155 -12.81 1.55 0.93
N GLN A 156 -13.27 2.76 0.58
CA GLN A 156 -13.98 2.99 -0.70
C GLN A 156 -13.06 2.81 -1.91
N ILE A 157 -11.80 3.24 -1.79
CA ILE A 157 -10.80 3.11 -2.86
C ILE A 157 -10.49 1.63 -3.08
N LEU A 158 -10.18 0.88 -2.03
CA LEU A 158 -9.90 -0.55 -2.12
C LEU A 158 -11.07 -1.33 -2.72
N LYS A 159 -12.30 -1.03 -2.28
CA LYS A 159 -13.50 -1.64 -2.87
C LYS A 159 -13.63 -1.37 -4.36
N SER A 160 -13.28 -0.17 -4.83
CA SER A 160 -13.34 0.17 -6.26
C SER A 160 -12.36 -0.64 -7.10
N PHE A 161 -11.26 -1.13 -6.50
CA PHE A 161 -10.30 -2.05 -7.11
C PHE A 161 -10.62 -3.54 -6.89
N GLY A 162 -11.75 -3.86 -6.23
CA GLY A 162 -12.19 -5.24 -6.02
C GLY A 162 -11.66 -5.91 -4.77
N TYR A 163 -10.95 -5.20 -3.90
CA TYR A 163 -10.55 -5.74 -2.59
C TYR A 163 -11.76 -6.09 -1.73
N LYS A 164 -11.67 -7.19 -1.02
CA LYS A 164 -12.70 -7.67 -0.09
C LYS A 164 -12.31 -7.43 1.37
N TYR A 165 -11.02 -7.45 1.65
CA TYR A 165 -10.45 -7.48 2.98
C TYR A 165 -9.30 -6.49 3.12
N ALA A 166 -8.98 -6.17 4.38
CA ALA A 166 -7.75 -5.47 4.73
C ALA A 166 -7.16 -6.01 6.03
N SER A 167 -5.89 -5.68 6.26
CA SER A 167 -5.25 -5.80 7.55
C SER A 167 -4.74 -4.43 7.99
N LEU A 168 -5.15 -4.00 9.17
CA LEU A 168 -4.58 -2.85 9.87
C LEU A 168 -3.49 -3.28 10.85
N LYS A 169 -3.19 -4.57 10.88
CA LYS A 169 -2.13 -5.14 11.69
C LYS A 169 -0.79 -4.76 11.07
N ASN A 170 -0.15 -3.82 11.71
CA ASN A 170 1.19 -3.36 11.37
C ASN A 170 2.13 -3.81 12.50
N PRO A 171 3.19 -4.58 12.23
CA PRO A 171 4.18 -4.94 13.23
C PRO A 171 4.92 -3.72 13.75
N ASN A 172 4.93 -2.66 12.97
CA ASN A 172 5.69 -1.46 13.24
C ASN A 172 4.86 -0.37 13.92
N THR A 173 4.82 -0.40 15.23
CA THR A 173 4.18 0.65 16.02
C THR A 173 5.10 1.83 16.35
N CYS A 174 6.42 1.68 16.09
CA CYS A 174 7.42 2.69 16.42
C CYS A 174 7.44 3.85 15.43
N TRP A 175 7.08 3.59 14.18
CA TRP A 175 7.15 4.54 13.07
C TRP A 175 5.97 5.50 13.00
N GLY A 176 5.04 5.41 13.91
CA GLY A 176 3.80 6.14 13.83
C GLY A 176 2.82 5.39 12.90
N GLY A 177 1.83 6.02 12.38
CA GLY A 177 0.79 5.33 11.62
C GLY A 177 -0.03 4.42 12.52
N TYR A 178 -0.21 4.83 13.73
CA TYR A 178 -0.99 4.13 14.71
C TYR A 178 -2.46 4.19 14.35
N VAL A 179 -2.96 3.11 13.81
CA VAL A 179 -4.40 2.90 13.77
C VAL A 179 -4.79 2.27 15.08
N ARG A 180 -5.66 2.94 15.82
CA ARG A 180 -6.19 2.45 17.09
C ARG A 180 -6.70 1.02 16.91
N ALA A 181 -6.17 0.12 17.71
CA ALA A 181 -6.40 -1.29 17.53
C ALA A 181 -7.20 -1.86 18.67
N PHE A 182 -8.49 -1.97 18.54
CA PHE A 182 -9.26 -2.72 19.53
C PHE A 182 -10.56 -3.15 18.88
N GLY A 183 -10.79 -4.33 18.61
CA GLY A 183 -12.02 -4.79 18.00
C GLY A 183 -12.10 -6.29 17.89
N GLY A 184 -11.21 -6.95 18.59
CA GLY A 184 -11.13 -8.40 18.54
C GLY A 184 -10.49 -8.91 17.25
N GLU A 185 -10.99 -9.99 16.71
CA GLU A 185 -10.36 -10.72 15.61
C GLU A 185 -10.64 -10.10 14.24
N LEU A 186 -11.87 -9.67 14.01
CA LEU A 186 -12.29 -8.95 12.80
C LEU A 186 -13.16 -7.76 13.15
N VAL A 187 -13.00 -6.68 12.40
CA VAL A 187 -13.83 -5.47 12.45
C VAL A 187 -14.28 -5.10 11.04
N ASN A 188 -15.32 -4.26 10.90
CA ASN A 188 -15.56 -3.53 9.67
C ASN A 188 -14.81 -2.20 9.73
N TRP A 189 -13.85 -2.01 8.86
CA TRP A 189 -13.28 -0.69 8.61
C TRP A 189 -14.24 0.11 7.76
N VAL A 190 -14.73 1.24 8.29
CA VAL A 190 -15.78 2.04 7.66
C VAL A 190 -15.18 3.36 7.16
N GLY A 191 -15.25 3.56 5.85
CA GLY A 191 -14.82 4.81 5.22
C GLY A 191 -15.79 5.98 5.48
N PRO A 192 -15.40 7.22 5.16
CA PRO A 192 -16.23 8.41 5.32
C PRO A 192 -17.56 8.34 4.57
N ASP A 193 -17.61 7.63 3.46
CA ASP A 193 -18.81 7.40 2.63
C ASP A 193 -19.71 6.27 3.15
N GLY A 194 -19.33 5.61 4.24
CA GLY A 194 -20.04 4.47 4.79
C GLY A 194 -19.63 3.10 4.21
N THR A 195 -18.73 3.05 3.25
CA THR A 195 -18.20 1.79 2.71
C THR A 195 -17.53 0.97 3.80
N LYS A 196 -17.94 -0.29 3.93
CA LYS A 196 -17.38 -1.23 4.91
C LYS A 196 -16.42 -2.21 4.24
N LEU A 197 -15.28 -2.43 4.87
CA LEU A 197 -14.27 -3.41 4.47
C LEU A 197 -13.95 -4.30 5.66
N VAL A 198 -14.14 -5.61 5.53
CA VAL A 198 -13.79 -6.56 6.59
C VAL A 198 -12.29 -6.54 6.80
N THR A 199 -11.87 -6.36 8.04
CA THR A 199 -10.48 -6.01 8.35
C THR A 199 -10.00 -6.72 9.61
N VAL A 200 -8.75 -7.20 9.57
CA VAL A 200 -8.04 -7.65 10.76
C VAL A 200 -7.44 -6.43 11.46
N PRO A 201 -7.88 -6.11 12.68
CA PRO A 201 -7.31 -5.01 13.45
C PRO A 201 -6.02 -5.46 14.14
N ARG A 202 -5.33 -4.51 14.77
CA ARG A 202 -4.28 -4.84 15.73
C ARG A 202 -4.90 -5.42 17.02
N TYR A 203 -4.15 -6.27 17.70
CA TYR A 203 -4.60 -6.78 19.00
C TYR A 203 -4.16 -5.86 20.15
N ALA A 204 -5.03 -5.68 21.13
CA ALA A 204 -4.71 -4.91 22.35
C ALA A 204 -3.53 -5.46 23.15
N VAL A 205 -3.14 -6.70 22.88
CA VAL A 205 -2.01 -7.38 23.52
C VAL A 205 -0.63 -7.00 22.94
N GLU A 206 -0.61 -6.21 21.88
CA GLU A 206 0.62 -5.73 21.27
C GLU A 206 1.15 -4.55 22.10
N ASP A 207 2.16 -4.81 22.91
CA ASP A 207 2.90 -3.80 23.64
C ASP A 207 4.20 -3.45 22.94
N LEU A 208 4.50 -2.14 22.82
CA LEU A 208 5.82 -1.67 22.45
C LEU A 208 6.78 -1.90 23.61
N LYS A 209 7.73 -2.81 23.44
CA LYS A 209 8.79 -3.01 24.40
C LYS A 209 9.88 -1.94 24.25
N PRO A 210 10.50 -1.46 25.34
CA PRO A 210 11.68 -0.62 25.25
C PRO A 210 12.74 -1.28 24.35
N LYS A 211 13.32 -0.51 23.43
CA LYS A 211 14.31 -0.98 22.45
C LYS A 211 13.75 -1.94 21.38
N SER A 212 12.45 -2.06 21.22
CA SER A 212 11.88 -2.74 20.08
C SER A 212 12.28 -2.02 18.80
N THR A 213 12.56 -2.78 17.74
CA THR A 213 12.72 -2.24 16.40
C THR A 213 11.36 -2.12 15.73
N TRP A 214 11.31 -1.49 14.57
CA TRP A 214 10.08 -1.38 13.78
C TRP A 214 9.50 -2.75 13.34
N GLU A 215 10.29 -3.80 13.34
CA GLU A 215 9.90 -5.18 12.98
C GLU A 215 9.20 -5.97 14.08
N THR A 216 8.71 -5.38 15.08
CA THR A 216 8.66 -5.95 16.38
C THR A 216 7.58 -6.94 16.73
N ILE A 217 6.93 -6.80 17.70
CA ILE A 217 6.18 -7.56 18.69
C ILE A 217 5.28 -8.67 18.10
N ALA A 218 4.65 -8.43 16.96
CA ALA A 218 3.84 -9.42 16.26
C ALA A 218 4.61 -10.18 15.17
N ASN A 219 5.89 -9.91 15.01
CA ASN A 219 6.70 -10.52 13.96
C ASN A 219 7.13 -11.96 14.28
N ALA A 220 6.78 -12.46 15.45
CA ALA A 220 6.97 -13.85 15.82
C ALA A 220 5.80 -14.33 16.64
N ASN A 221 5.28 -15.51 16.34
CA ASN A 221 4.24 -16.15 17.14
C ASN A 221 4.80 -16.67 18.47
N SER A 222 5.28 -15.77 19.32
CA SER A 222 5.75 -16.18 20.65
C SER A 222 4.62 -16.74 21.48
N PRO A 223 4.88 -17.75 22.35
CA PRO A 223 3.86 -18.26 23.27
C PRO A 223 3.25 -17.16 24.15
N ALA A 224 4.03 -16.16 24.54
CA ALA A 224 3.55 -15.04 25.34
C ALA A 224 2.50 -14.21 24.59
N TYR A 225 2.77 -13.88 23.32
CA TYR A 225 1.83 -13.16 22.47
C TYR A 225 0.55 -13.95 22.20
N ILE A 226 0.68 -15.22 21.81
CA ILE A 226 -0.46 -16.07 21.45
C ILE A 226 -1.33 -16.36 22.69
N ASN A 227 -0.72 -16.69 23.84
CA ASN A 227 -1.48 -16.92 25.07
C ASN A 227 -2.17 -15.65 25.58
N ALA A 228 -1.56 -14.48 25.41
CA ALA A 228 -2.20 -13.21 25.70
C ALA A 228 -3.41 -12.97 24.77
N ALA A 229 -3.28 -13.25 23.47
CA ALA A 229 -4.40 -13.16 22.54
C ALA A 229 -5.56 -14.05 22.92
N PHE A 230 -5.34 -15.31 23.28
CA PHE A 230 -6.38 -16.20 23.81
C PHE A 230 -7.04 -15.65 25.08
N LYS A 231 -6.24 -15.12 26.00
CA LYS A 231 -6.77 -14.51 27.23
C LYS A 231 -7.71 -13.34 26.97
N TYR A 232 -7.50 -12.60 25.89
CA TYR A 232 -8.38 -11.51 25.45
C TYR A 232 -9.53 -11.97 24.55
N GLY A 233 -9.76 -13.28 24.43
CA GLY A 233 -10.88 -13.85 23.70
C GLY A 233 -10.70 -13.85 22.17
N ILE A 234 -9.47 -13.81 21.69
CA ILE A 234 -9.15 -14.05 20.28
C ILE A 234 -9.11 -15.56 20.07
N GLU A 235 -9.98 -16.08 19.23
CA GLU A 235 -10.10 -17.53 19.00
C GLU A 235 -9.05 -18.04 18.02
N HIS A 236 -8.68 -17.21 17.04
CA HIS A 236 -7.75 -17.54 15.98
C HIS A 236 -6.60 -16.53 15.91
N PRO A 237 -5.71 -16.49 16.90
CA PRO A 237 -4.66 -15.48 16.95
C PRO A 237 -3.70 -15.59 15.76
N VAL A 238 -3.32 -14.45 15.22
CA VAL A 238 -2.43 -14.33 14.07
C VAL A 238 -1.31 -13.34 14.33
N GLY A 239 -0.07 -13.78 14.09
CA GLY A 239 1.08 -12.91 13.98
C GLY A 239 1.37 -12.58 12.51
N MET A 240 2.13 -11.52 12.25
CA MET A 240 2.58 -11.21 10.90
C MET A 240 3.97 -10.58 10.89
N THR A 241 4.65 -10.79 9.79
CA THR A 241 5.79 -9.97 9.37
C THR A 241 5.77 -9.78 7.86
N LEU A 242 6.09 -8.57 7.41
CA LEU A 242 6.51 -8.31 6.05
C LEU A 242 7.93 -7.76 6.14
N GLN A 243 8.91 -8.67 6.00
CA GLN A 243 10.31 -8.32 6.18
C GLN A 243 10.82 -7.49 5.02
N ASP A 244 11.82 -6.65 5.26
CA ASP A 244 12.59 -6.08 4.16
C ASP A 244 13.06 -7.18 3.22
N ALA A 245 12.74 -7.06 1.96
CA ALA A 245 13.36 -7.88 0.93
C ALA A 245 14.88 -7.72 1.01
N GLY A 246 15.60 -8.83 0.99
CA GLY A 246 17.06 -8.80 1.20
C GLY A 246 17.52 -9.44 2.50
N TRP A 247 16.64 -9.61 3.45
CA TRP A 247 16.95 -10.42 4.62
C TRP A 247 16.83 -11.90 4.25
N LYS A 248 17.88 -12.65 4.45
CA LYS A 248 17.89 -14.11 4.22
C LYS A 248 17.15 -14.86 5.32
N GLN A 249 15.97 -14.39 5.68
CA GLN A 249 15.13 -15.01 6.67
C GLN A 249 13.83 -15.47 6.00
N GLY A 250 13.47 -16.68 6.29
CA GLY A 250 12.27 -17.34 5.79
C GLY A 250 12.46 -18.85 5.62
N PRO A 251 11.49 -19.63 5.98
CA PRO A 251 10.26 -19.31 6.73
C PRO A 251 10.55 -18.63 8.06
N TYR A 252 9.88 -17.48 8.28
CA TYR A 252 10.32 -16.65 9.41
C TYR A 252 9.84 -17.16 10.76
N LEU A 253 8.72 -17.72 10.94
CA LEU A 253 8.07 -18.15 12.20
C LEU A 253 8.95 -18.13 13.50
N GLY A 254 10.01 -17.39 13.45
CA GLY A 254 11.06 -17.35 14.46
C GLY A 254 11.98 -18.56 14.39
N ASP A 255 12.91 -18.66 15.28
CA ASP A 255 13.60 -19.89 15.58
C ASP A 255 12.53 -20.85 16.16
N GLY A 256 12.17 -21.87 15.39
CA GLY A 256 10.98 -22.71 15.59
C GLY A 256 10.78 -23.26 16.99
N SER A 257 11.85 -23.28 17.83
CA SER A 257 11.79 -23.69 19.24
C SER A 257 11.11 -22.66 20.15
N LYS A 258 11.00 -21.41 19.71
CA LYS A 258 10.42 -20.29 20.49
C LYS A 258 9.03 -19.87 20.02
N ALA A 259 8.56 -20.37 18.88
CA ALA A 259 7.22 -20.08 18.38
C ALA A 259 6.18 -20.94 19.10
N TYR A 260 4.97 -20.39 19.29
CA TYR A 260 3.82 -21.15 19.74
C TYR A 260 3.52 -22.29 18.77
N GLN A 261 3.16 -23.46 19.29
CA GLN A 261 2.80 -24.60 18.47
C GLN A 261 1.41 -25.14 18.91
N PRO A 262 0.55 -25.57 17.98
CA PRO A 262 0.77 -25.53 16.53
C PRO A 262 0.51 -24.13 15.93
N THR A 263 1.38 -23.71 15.02
CA THR A 263 1.21 -22.50 14.21
C THR A 263 1.23 -22.87 12.73
N GLU A 264 0.27 -22.34 11.95
CA GLU A 264 0.16 -22.55 10.51
C GLU A 264 0.44 -21.26 9.74
N TYR A 265 1.24 -21.37 8.65
CA TYR A 265 1.38 -20.27 7.69
C TYR A 265 0.11 -20.08 6.86
N LYS A 266 -0.31 -18.84 6.70
CA LYS A 266 -1.46 -18.44 5.91
C LYS A 266 -1.12 -17.27 4.99
N THR A 267 -1.83 -17.16 3.86
CA THR A 267 -2.02 -15.86 3.22
C THR A 267 -3.16 -15.12 3.95
N TRP A 268 -3.20 -13.81 3.83
CA TRP A 268 -4.26 -13.02 4.47
C TRP A 268 -5.67 -13.48 4.05
N THR A 269 -5.87 -13.68 2.74
CA THR A 269 -7.18 -14.15 2.24
C THR A 269 -7.53 -15.53 2.81
N ASP A 270 -6.58 -16.47 2.82
CA ASP A 270 -6.81 -17.81 3.39
C ASP A 270 -7.12 -17.75 4.90
N TYR A 271 -6.43 -16.86 5.64
CA TYR A 271 -6.73 -16.65 7.06
C TYR A 271 -8.14 -16.14 7.27
N ILE A 272 -8.55 -15.10 6.56
CA ILE A 272 -9.87 -14.48 6.75
C ILE A 272 -10.99 -15.40 6.28
N ASP A 273 -10.83 -16.07 5.13
CA ASP A 273 -11.87 -16.93 4.58
C ASP A 273 -12.02 -18.27 5.33
N ASN A 274 -10.93 -18.85 5.85
CA ASN A 274 -10.93 -20.23 6.31
C ASN A 274 -10.58 -20.41 7.78
N SER A 275 -9.97 -19.42 8.43
CA SER A 275 -9.43 -19.58 9.79
C SER A 275 -10.05 -18.64 10.81
N SER A 276 -10.27 -17.36 10.47
CA SER A 276 -10.82 -16.37 11.40
C SER A 276 -12.31 -16.56 11.67
N ILE A 277 -12.84 -15.82 12.64
CA ILE A 277 -14.30 -15.67 12.83
C ILE A 277 -14.93 -15.16 11.53
N LYS A 278 -16.21 -15.47 11.32
CA LYS A 278 -16.90 -15.12 10.05
C LYS A 278 -17.60 -13.78 10.09
N VAL A 279 -17.85 -13.24 11.26
CA VAL A 279 -18.61 -12.01 11.42
C VAL A 279 -17.78 -10.99 12.20
N PRO A 280 -17.51 -9.80 11.60
CA PRO A 280 -16.87 -8.72 12.32
C PRO A 280 -17.65 -8.30 13.55
N LYS A 281 -16.94 -8.03 14.68
CA LYS A 281 -17.59 -7.73 15.97
C LYS A 281 -18.12 -6.31 16.03
N GLU A 282 -17.46 -5.34 15.37
CA GLU A 282 -17.84 -3.93 15.45
C GLU A 282 -17.48 -3.15 14.19
N ASP A 283 -18.04 -1.96 14.05
CA ASP A 283 -17.71 -1.00 13.01
C ASP A 283 -16.64 -0.02 13.52
N TRP A 284 -15.59 0.10 12.73
CA TRP A 284 -14.44 0.94 13.04
C TRP A 284 -14.34 2.12 12.09
N LYS A 285 -14.33 3.34 12.66
CA LYS A 285 -14.08 4.58 11.93
C LYS A 285 -12.86 5.25 12.54
N PHE A 286 -11.97 5.71 11.70
CA PHE A 286 -10.92 6.62 12.11
C PHE A 286 -10.81 7.78 11.13
N SER A 287 -10.42 8.93 11.64
CA SER A 287 -10.26 10.14 10.86
C SER A 287 -8.85 10.21 10.28
N GLN A 288 -8.62 11.22 9.45
CA GLN A 288 -7.28 11.51 8.96
C GLN A 288 -6.36 11.95 10.11
N GLU A 289 -6.90 12.62 11.12
CA GLU A 289 -6.17 13.03 12.31
C GLU A 289 -5.69 11.84 13.13
N ASP A 290 -6.49 10.81 13.25
CA ASP A 290 -6.09 9.56 13.94
C ASP A 290 -4.87 8.92 13.27
N VAL A 291 -4.77 9.03 11.94
CA VAL A 291 -3.62 8.55 11.18
C VAL A 291 -2.41 9.48 11.35
N LEU A 292 -2.64 10.80 11.31
CA LEU A 292 -1.58 11.81 11.36
C LEU A 292 -0.91 11.94 12.72
N THR A 293 -1.64 11.77 13.82
CA THR A 293 -1.13 12.01 15.19
C THR A 293 0.05 11.11 15.55
N SER A 294 0.19 9.99 14.89
CA SER A 294 1.28 9.05 15.14
C SER A 294 2.45 9.18 14.16
N LEU A 295 2.34 10.06 13.15
CA LEU A 295 3.33 10.21 12.09
C LEU A 295 4.21 11.44 12.29
N VAL A 296 5.01 11.42 13.32
CA VAL A 296 6.03 12.43 13.58
C VAL A 296 7.08 12.49 12.46
N TRP A 297 7.26 11.40 11.74
CA TRP A 297 8.33 11.24 10.76
C TRP A 297 8.10 11.99 9.45
N GLY A 298 7.12 11.61 8.67
CA GLY A 298 7.00 12.10 7.30
C GLY A 298 6.53 13.55 7.17
N SER A 299 5.77 14.08 8.11
CA SER A 299 5.17 15.41 7.98
C SER A 299 6.08 16.55 8.45
N GLN A 300 6.98 16.29 9.39
CA GLN A 300 7.81 17.33 9.99
C GLN A 300 9.21 17.43 9.39
N ILE A 301 9.82 16.30 9.05
CA ILE A 301 11.22 16.27 8.62
C ILE A 301 11.37 16.69 7.16
N LEU A 302 10.34 16.56 6.34
CA LEU A 302 10.46 16.61 4.89
C LEU A 302 9.57 17.60 4.18
N GLN A 303 9.22 18.68 4.84
CA GLN A 303 8.37 19.73 4.24
C GLN A 303 8.83 20.14 2.83
N ARG A 304 10.14 20.25 2.57
CA ARG A 304 10.65 20.60 1.24
C ARG A 304 10.35 19.53 0.20
N ILE A 305 10.58 18.28 0.52
CA ILE A 305 10.29 17.15 -0.40
C ILE A 305 8.79 17.03 -0.60
N ALA A 306 7.99 17.07 0.47
CA ALA A 306 6.54 17.04 0.37
C ALA A 306 5.99 18.20 -0.49
N GLN A 307 6.49 19.41 -0.34
CA GLN A 307 6.11 20.57 -1.16
C GLN A 307 6.51 20.38 -2.62
N GLN A 308 7.73 19.91 -2.89
CA GLN A 308 8.21 19.64 -4.25
C GLN A 308 7.34 18.60 -4.95
N VAL A 309 7.03 17.50 -4.28
CA VAL A 309 6.17 16.44 -4.81
C VAL A 309 4.76 16.96 -5.03
N ARG A 310 4.20 17.73 -4.08
CA ARG A 310 2.87 18.33 -4.20
C ARG A 310 2.76 19.30 -5.39
N VAL A 311 3.79 20.09 -5.64
CA VAL A 311 3.83 20.96 -6.83
C VAL A 311 3.76 20.14 -8.11
N SER A 312 4.54 19.07 -8.22
CA SER A 312 4.54 18.18 -9.38
C SER A 312 3.22 17.46 -9.56
N GLU A 313 2.61 17.00 -8.48
CA GLU A 313 1.28 16.38 -8.46
C GLU A 313 0.20 17.32 -9.00
N ASN A 314 0.14 18.55 -8.51
CA ASN A 314 -0.83 19.56 -8.96
C ASN A 314 -0.62 19.93 -10.43
N LYS A 315 0.63 20.05 -10.89
CA LYS A 315 0.95 20.28 -12.30
C LYS A 315 0.45 19.14 -13.18
N LEU A 316 0.70 17.90 -12.77
CA LEU A 316 0.33 16.73 -13.56
C LEU A 316 -1.20 16.63 -13.71
N VAL A 317 -1.94 16.72 -12.61
CA VAL A 317 -3.42 16.70 -12.63
C VAL A 317 -3.99 17.85 -13.46
N SER A 318 -3.41 19.05 -13.35
CA SER A 318 -3.85 20.21 -14.12
C SER A 318 -3.56 20.03 -15.62
N SER A 319 -2.40 19.47 -15.97
CA SER A 319 -2.03 19.19 -17.36
C SER A 319 -2.90 18.12 -18.01
N GLU A 320 -3.31 17.08 -17.27
CA GLU A 320 -4.29 16.10 -17.77
C GLU A 320 -5.61 16.76 -18.12
N LYS A 321 -6.12 17.65 -17.27
CA LYS A 321 -7.37 18.37 -17.55
C LYS A 321 -7.25 19.28 -18.77
N LEU A 322 -6.14 20.01 -18.92
CA LEU A 322 -5.88 20.82 -20.12
C LEU A 322 -5.78 19.97 -21.38
N ALA A 323 -5.06 18.86 -21.33
CA ALA A 323 -4.93 17.94 -22.44
C ALA A 323 -6.29 17.31 -22.83
N ALA A 324 -7.09 16.91 -21.84
CA ALA A 324 -8.44 16.40 -22.06
C ALA A 324 -9.33 17.44 -22.75
N MET A 325 -9.28 18.70 -22.31
CA MET A 325 -9.99 19.81 -22.98
C MET A 325 -9.50 20.00 -24.41
N ALA A 326 -8.19 19.98 -24.65
CA ALA A 326 -7.63 20.13 -25.98
C ALA A 326 -8.02 18.95 -26.89
N THR A 327 -8.05 17.74 -26.37
CA THR A 327 -8.48 16.54 -27.12
C THR A 327 -9.96 16.63 -27.50
N VAL A 328 -10.81 16.95 -26.53
CA VAL A 328 -12.28 16.99 -26.75
C VAL A 328 -12.69 18.16 -27.66
N TYR A 329 -12.16 19.36 -27.43
CA TYR A 329 -12.63 20.56 -28.13
C TYR A 329 -11.81 20.94 -29.37
N LYS A 330 -10.61 20.40 -29.53
CA LYS A 330 -9.67 20.76 -30.61
C LYS A 330 -9.04 19.57 -31.30
N ASN A 331 -9.53 18.36 -31.05
CA ASN A 331 -9.01 17.11 -31.62
C ASN A 331 -7.48 16.97 -31.46
N ALA A 332 -6.94 17.42 -30.31
CA ALA A 332 -5.53 17.20 -30.01
C ALA A 332 -5.28 15.71 -29.69
N VAL A 333 -4.11 15.23 -30.07
CA VAL A 333 -3.70 13.85 -29.71
C VAL A 333 -3.40 13.78 -28.20
N TRP A 334 -3.94 12.78 -27.54
CA TRP A 334 -3.66 12.53 -26.12
C TRP A 334 -2.22 12.08 -25.92
N PRO A 335 -1.40 12.79 -25.11
CA PRO A 335 0.03 12.50 -24.97
C PRO A 335 0.28 11.39 -23.95
N LYS A 336 -0.24 10.17 -24.22
CA LYS A 336 -0.22 9.02 -23.30
C LYS A 336 1.16 8.74 -22.72
N ALA A 337 2.19 8.61 -23.58
CA ALA A 337 3.53 8.24 -23.11
C ALA A 337 4.14 9.26 -22.14
N SER A 338 3.90 10.56 -22.37
CA SER A 338 4.37 11.63 -21.48
C SER A 338 3.62 11.60 -20.14
N PHE A 339 2.34 11.29 -20.14
CA PHE A 339 1.57 11.11 -18.91
C PHE A 339 2.01 9.87 -18.16
N ASP A 340 2.15 8.73 -18.80
CA ASP A 340 2.61 7.49 -18.15
C ASP A 340 3.97 7.71 -17.48
N GLN A 341 4.92 8.34 -18.17
CA GLN A 341 6.21 8.68 -17.58
C GLN A 341 6.08 9.69 -16.43
N GLY A 342 5.26 10.72 -16.60
CA GLY A 342 5.00 11.71 -15.56
C GLY A 342 4.42 11.08 -14.30
N TRP A 343 3.41 10.23 -14.47
CA TRP A 343 2.77 9.52 -13.34
C TRP A 343 3.73 8.55 -12.66
N THR A 344 4.40 7.67 -13.39
CA THR A 344 5.30 6.69 -12.76
C THR A 344 6.40 7.37 -11.94
N ARG A 345 6.99 8.47 -12.45
CA ARG A 345 8.01 9.23 -11.71
C ARG A 345 7.43 9.99 -10.52
N LEU A 346 6.23 10.55 -10.63
CA LEU A 346 5.54 11.16 -9.50
C LEU A 346 5.24 10.12 -8.40
N LEU A 347 4.69 8.98 -8.77
CA LEU A 347 4.33 7.91 -7.83
C LEU A 347 5.55 7.39 -7.05
N LEU A 348 6.70 7.24 -7.72
CA LEU A 348 7.96 6.90 -7.05
C LEU A 348 8.45 8.01 -6.10
N SER A 349 8.26 9.29 -6.46
CA SER A 349 8.64 10.41 -5.58
C SER A 349 7.78 10.50 -4.30
N GLN A 350 6.70 9.73 -4.25
CA GLN A 350 5.82 9.60 -3.09
C GLN A 350 6.18 8.41 -2.21
N HIS A 351 7.23 7.66 -2.51
CA HIS A 351 7.70 6.54 -1.70
C HIS A 351 7.97 6.99 -0.25
N HIS A 352 7.59 6.18 0.73
CA HIS A 352 7.72 6.53 2.14
C HIS A 352 9.17 6.83 2.55
N ASP A 353 10.15 6.07 2.04
CA ASP A 353 11.58 6.32 2.30
C ASP A 353 12.10 7.66 1.81
N CYS A 354 11.50 8.21 0.76
CA CYS A 354 11.82 9.57 0.33
C CYS A 354 11.55 10.59 1.44
N TRP A 355 10.68 10.25 2.38
CA TRP A 355 10.14 11.15 3.38
C TRP A 355 10.66 10.87 4.79
N ILE A 356 11.03 9.64 5.10
CA ILE A 356 11.53 9.27 6.42
C ILE A 356 13.07 9.21 6.49
N VAL A 357 13.71 8.84 5.38
CA VAL A 357 15.17 8.69 5.31
C VAL A 357 15.78 9.37 4.08
N PRO A 358 15.46 10.67 3.81
CA PRO A 358 15.73 11.33 2.54
C PRO A 358 17.20 11.39 2.16
N TYR A 359 18.07 11.32 3.13
CA TYR A 359 19.52 11.45 2.93
C TYR A 359 20.24 10.11 3.03
N ASN A 360 19.50 8.99 3.18
CA ASN A 360 20.07 7.67 3.03
C ASN A 360 20.54 7.42 1.61
N GLY A 361 21.68 6.78 1.45
CA GLY A 361 22.30 6.51 0.17
C GLY A 361 23.68 7.15 0.05
N ARG A 362 24.24 7.07 -1.16
CA ARG A 362 25.51 7.74 -1.48
C ARG A 362 25.24 9.20 -1.87
N PRO A 363 26.16 10.12 -1.61
CA PRO A 363 26.04 11.48 -2.15
C PRO A 363 25.76 11.46 -3.67
N GLY A 364 24.74 12.17 -4.12
CA GLY A 364 24.26 12.17 -5.51
C GLY A 364 23.29 11.04 -5.88
N ASP A 365 23.01 10.10 -4.97
CA ASP A 365 22.05 9.01 -5.14
C ASP A 365 21.21 8.77 -3.88
N THR A 366 21.00 9.80 -3.10
CA THR A 366 20.10 9.77 -1.94
C THR A 366 18.64 9.74 -2.40
N TRP A 367 17.71 9.43 -1.49
CA TRP A 367 16.29 9.54 -1.79
C TRP A 367 15.91 10.97 -2.20
N ALA A 368 16.47 11.98 -1.56
CA ALA A 368 16.25 13.38 -1.94
C ALA A 368 16.72 13.67 -3.37
N ASP A 369 17.89 13.14 -3.78
CA ASP A 369 18.38 13.27 -5.15
C ASP A 369 17.45 12.58 -6.16
N LYS A 370 16.97 11.39 -5.83
CA LYS A 370 15.98 10.66 -6.65
C LYS A 370 14.70 11.47 -6.83
N VAL A 371 14.18 12.07 -5.77
CA VAL A 371 12.97 12.92 -5.82
C VAL A 371 13.20 14.13 -6.74
N VAL A 372 14.36 14.77 -6.68
CA VAL A 372 14.71 15.87 -7.59
C VAL A 372 14.67 15.40 -9.04
N GLY A 373 15.28 14.24 -9.33
CA GLY A 373 15.26 13.66 -10.68
C GLY A 373 13.84 13.32 -11.15
N TRP A 374 13.08 12.60 -10.34
CA TRP A 374 11.73 12.14 -10.70
C TRP A 374 10.74 13.31 -10.88
N THR A 375 10.70 14.25 -9.94
CA THR A 375 9.85 15.43 -10.07
C THR A 375 10.29 16.34 -11.22
N GLY A 376 11.59 16.40 -11.52
CA GLY A 376 12.13 17.10 -12.68
C GLY A 376 11.57 16.55 -14.00
N ILE A 377 11.55 15.22 -14.14
CA ILE A 377 10.96 14.55 -15.31
C ILE A 377 9.46 14.84 -15.39
N THR A 378 8.73 14.67 -14.28
CA THR A 378 7.30 14.96 -14.20
C THR A 378 7.02 16.41 -14.62
N ASN A 379 7.74 17.37 -14.07
CA ASN A 379 7.53 18.79 -14.35
C ASN A 379 7.83 19.13 -15.81
N LYS A 380 8.90 18.60 -16.40
CA LYS A 380 9.23 18.78 -17.81
C LYS A 380 8.10 18.29 -18.72
N ASN A 381 7.57 17.11 -18.46
CA ASN A 381 6.46 16.56 -19.23
C ASN A 381 5.21 17.41 -19.09
N THR A 382 4.82 17.76 -17.86
CA THR A 382 3.63 18.55 -17.59
C THR A 382 3.68 19.95 -18.17
N ASP A 383 4.82 20.64 -18.09
CA ASP A 383 4.99 21.97 -18.64
C ASP A 383 4.88 21.93 -20.18
N SER A 384 5.47 20.92 -20.83
CA SER A 384 5.33 20.73 -22.29
C SER A 384 3.88 20.44 -22.69
N ILE A 385 3.20 19.56 -21.98
CA ILE A 385 1.79 19.21 -22.23
C ILE A 385 0.89 20.43 -22.03
N ALA A 386 1.08 21.17 -20.95
CA ALA A 386 0.29 22.37 -20.64
C ALA A 386 0.46 23.43 -21.75
N LEU A 387 1.72 23.68 -22.18
CA LEU A 387 2.02 24.61 -23.25
C LEU A 387 1.35 24.20 -24.56
N GLN A 388 1.49 22.95 -24.98
CA GLN A 388 0.90 22.45 -26.22
C GLN A 388 -0.65 22.49 -26.16
N SER A 389 -1.23 22.09 -25.03
CA SER A 389 -2.68 22.07 -24.85
C SER A 389 -3.28 23.48 -24.85
N THR A 390 -2.66 24.43 -24.17
CA THR A 390 -3.12 25.83 -24.13
C THR A 390 -2.95 26.51 -25.48
N ALA A 391 -1.85 26.24 -26.20
CA ALA A 391 -1.66 26.72 -27.58
C ALA A 391 -2.76 26.18 -28.51
N LYS A 392 -3.05 24.88 -28.42
CA LYS A 392 -4.11 24.26 -29.23
C LYS A 392 -5.51 24.82 -28.91
N LEU A 393 -5.82 25.00 -27.63
CA LEU A 393 -7.08 25.58 -27.17
C LEU A 393 -7.21 27.06 -27.58
N SER A 394 -6.11 27.78 -27.73
CA SER A 394 -6.09 29.17 -28.10
C SER A 394 -6.05 29.41 -29.61
N ALA A 395 -5.82 28.37 -30.41
CA ALA A 395 -5.74 28.49 -31.87
C ALA A 395 -7.03 29.07 -32.48
N GLY A 396 -6.90 29.96 -33.43
CA GLY A 396 -8.00 30.58 -34.17
C GLY A 396 -8.50 31.90 -33.59
N ILE A 397 -7.88 32.42 -32.52
CA ILE A 397 -8.15 33.77 -32.00
C ILE A 397 -7.04 34.69 -32.54
N VAL A 398 -7.35 35.44 -33.57
CA VAL A 398 -6.43 36.38 -34.18
C VAL A 398 -7.10 37.75 -34.20
N SER A 399 -6.40 38.78 -33.79
CA SER A 399 -6.81 40.17 -33.99
C SER A 399 -5.57 40.96 -34.40
N GLN A 400 -5.75 41.90 -35.32
CA GLN A 400 -4.67 42.80 -35.76
C GLN A 400 -4.36 43.86 -34.70
N ASP A 401 -5.38 44.28 -33.93
CA ASP A 401 -5.31 45.45 -33.05
C ASP A 401 -5.27 45.12 -31.54
N LYS A 402 -5.47 43.87 -31.19
CA LYS A 402 -5.56 43.46 -29.79
C LYS A 402 -4.70 42.23 -29.52
N LYS A 403 -4.05 42.24 -28.37
CA LYS A 403 -3.40 41.05 -27.79
C LYS A 403 -4.37 40.40 -26.79
N TYR A 404 -4.35 39.09 -26.68
CA TYR A 404 -5.26 38.36 -25.81
C TYR A 404 -4.50 37.57 -24.75
N ILE A 405 -4.99 37.65 -23.52
CA ILE A 405 -4.61 36.77 -22.40
C ILE A 405 -5.76 35.80 -22.22
N ARG A 406 -5.46 34.52 -22.27
CA ARG A 406 -6.44 33.49 -22.00
C ARG A 406 -6.10 32.74 -20.74
N VAL A 407 -7.04 32.70 -19.82
CA VAL A 407 -6.93 31.97 -18.55
C VAL A 407 -7.81 30.74 -18.61
N PHE A 408 -7.26 29.60 -18.25
CA PHE A 408 -7.97 28.32 -18.21
C PHE A 408 -8.20 27.92 -16.73
N ASN A 409 -9.47 27.75 -16.37
CA ASN A 409 -9.83 27.16 -15.08
C ASN A 409 -9.97 25.66 -15.23
N THR A 410 -9.07 24.91 -14.61
CA THR A 410 -9.06 23.43 -14.64
C THR A 410 -9.88 22.81 -13.50
N LEU A 411 -10.57 23.62 -12.67
CA LEU A 411 -11.48 23.13 -11.63
C LEU A 411 -12.93 23.19 -12.10
N GLY A 412 -13.77 22.34 -11.54
CA GLY A 412 -15.21 22.31 -11.80
C GLY A 412 -16.02 23.45 -11.17
N ALA A 413 -15.37 24.41 -10.51
CA ALA A 413 -16.00 25.53 -9.82
C ALA A 413 -15.50 26.88 -10.32
N LYS A 414 -16.35 27.92 -10.22
CA LYS A 414 -15.92 29.29 -10.47
C LYS A 414 -14.84 29.70 -9.46
N ARG A 415 -13.87 30.48 -9.95
CA ARG A 415 -12.77 31.01 -9.14
C ARG A 415 -12.67 32.52 -9.32
N SER A 416 -12.23 33.21 -8.25
CA SER A 416 -11.77 34.57 -8.27
C SER A 416 -10.40 34.61 -7.63
N GLU A 417 -9.36 34.76 -8.43
CA GLU A 417 -7.97 34.69 -7.98
C GLU A 417 -7.09 35.70 -8.71
N LEU A 418 -5.99 36.04 -8.06
CA LEU A 418 -4.93 36.81 -8.69
C LEU A 418 -4.16 35.92 -9.67
N VAL A 419 -4.07 36.37 -10.92
CA VAL A 419 -3.26 35.71 -11.95
C VAL A 419 -2.02 36.54 -12.20
N LYS A 420 -0.85 35.98 -11.96
CA LYS A 420 0.41 36.59 -12.31
C LYS A 420 0.73 36.32 -13.77
N LEU A 421 1.02 37.38 -14.52
CA LEU A 421 1.36 37.30 -15.94
C LEU A 421 2.69 38.00 -16.19
N ASP A 422 3.54 37.35 -16.95
CA ASP A 422 4.71 38.00 -17.53
C ASP A 422 4.30 38.57 -18.89
N ILE A 423 4.27 39.89 -18.98
CA ILE A 423 3.84 40.58 -20.19
C ILE A 423 5.03 40.67 -21.15
N PRO A 424 4.89 40.20 -22.39
CA PRO A 424 5.94 40.29 -23.38
C PRO A 424 6.39 41.74 -23.62
N ALA A 425 7.70 41.95 -23.73
CA ALA A 425 8.27 43.29 -23.87
C ALA A 425 7.77 44.03 -25.15
N ASP A 426 7.39 43.29 -26.19
CA ASP A 426 6.82 43.82 -27.43
C ASP A 426 5.41 44.37 -27.30
N TRP A 427 4.76 44.18 -26.12
CA TRP A 427 3.43 44.74 -25.89
C TRP A 427 3.46 46.21 -25.46
N GLY A 428 4.64 46.77 -25.14
CA GLY A 428 4.82 48.17 -24.69
C GLY A 428 4.61 48.34 -23.20
N GLN A 429 4.84 49.58 -22.72
CA GLN A 429 4.78 49.89 -21.27
C GLN A 429 3.40 50.34 -20.80
N ASN A 430 2.55 50.85 -21.69
CA ASN A 430 1.22 51.39 -21.32
C ASN A 430 0.15 50.35 -21.75
N ILE A 431 -0.06 49.37 -20.90
CA ILE A 431 -1.00 48.27 -21.19
C ILE A 431 -2.27 48.49 -20.36
N LYS A 432 -3.40 48.43 -21.05
CA LYS A 432 -4.73 48.38 -20.43
C LYS A 432 -5.31 46.99 -20.65
N ILE A 433 -5.61 46.28 -19.54
CA ILE A 433 -6.24 44.95 -19.57
C ILE A 433 -7.74 45.14 -19.36
N THR A 434 -8.53 44.57 -20.28
CA THR A 434 -10.00 44.57 -20.17
C THR A 434 -10.56 43.17 -20.29
N ASP A 435 -11.71 42.91 -19.65
CA ASP A 435 -12.44 41.66 -19.82
C ASP A 435 -13.19 41.62 -21.20
N SER A 436 -13.86 40.51 -21.46
CA SER A 436 -14.64 40.34 -22.70
C SER A 436 -15.79 41.35 -22.87
N LYS A 437 -16.11 42.13 -21.84
CA LYS A 437 -17.15 43.20 -21.86
C LYS A 437 -16.50 44.60 -21.90
N ASN A 438 -15.20 44.69 -22.22
CA ASN A 438 -14.40 45.94 -22.21
C ASN A 438 -14.32 46.62 -20.85
N ARG A 439 -14.58 45.94 -19.75
CA ARG A 439 -14.38 46.49 -18.40
C ARG A 439 -12.92 46.31 -18.01
N GLU A 440 -12.34 47.31 -17.43
CA GLU A 440 -10.96 47.28 -16.96
C GLU A 440 -10.82 46.26 -15.83
N VAL A 441 -9.78 45.41 -15.94
CA VAL A 441 -9.42 44.39 -14.96
C VAL A 441 -8.06 44.76 -14.41
N MET A 442 -7.97 45.04 -13.14
CA MET A 442 -6.68 45.24 -12.48
C MET A 442 -6.12 43.97 -11.97
#